data_c29d7a054c65cdabb149041482b9ae7e
#
_entry.id   c29d7a054c65cdabb149041482b9ae7e
#
_cell.length_a   1.000
_cell.length_b   1.000
_cell.length_c   1.000
_cell.angle_alpha   90.00
_cell.angle_beta   90.00
_cell.angle_gamma   90.00
#
_symmetry.space_group_name_H-M   'P 1'
#
loop_
_entity.id
_entity.type
_entity.pdbx_description
1 polymer ?
#
loop_
_entity_poly.entity_id
_entity_poly.type
_entity_poly.pdbx_seq_one_letter_code
_entity_poly.pdbx_strand_id
1 'polypeptide(L)'
;MVTGSEMTSINEPDKSGAHIPAGKLIAGVCVGLAAMGAQAQQSEPDGYAGATSANYQEAATRTQWDTRYENQLLTNTLQLITDGARSGEGYFSADGTQFVYQAEMPGNPFYQIYLLDLESGESNRVSTGVGLTTCAWIHPTLDRIMYASTHEDPNALAKQAEELAIRASGEARPYGWDYDPSYEIYAADSDGSNLVNLTHAAGYDAEGSYSPDGRTILFASNREAYARPLSKVEQGLLDDDASYFMDLYVMDADGSNVKQLTFSPGYDGGPFYNAEGTKILWRRFNPDGNSAEIWTMGADGSNQRQLTANGMVNWGPYYHPSGAYIIYSSNVLGHANFELFMIDPEGSSDPIRVTNTDGTDILPVFSPDGERLAWSTTRTPGGASQIHMADWDHELALELLGLQ
;
A
#
# COMPACT_ATOMS: atom_id res chain seq x y z
N MET A 1 16.34 -47.24 -63.50
CA MET A 1 16.41 -48.25 -62.43
C MET A 1 16.42 -47.52 -61.11
N VAL A 2 15.32 -47.62 -60.43
CA VAL A 2 15.16 -47.85 -59.00
C VAL A 2 15.65 -46.70 -58.14
N THR A 3 14.79 -45.93 -57.56
CA THR A 3 13.73 -45.87 -56.58
C THR A 3 14.26 -45.51 -55.21
N GLY A 4 13.57 -44.62 -54.51
CA GLY A 4 13.60 -44.55 -53.07
C GLY A 4 13.39 -43.11 -52.52
N SER A 5 12.12 -42.72 -52.45
CA SER A 5 11.73 -41.55 -51.65
C SER A 5 11.61 -41.97 -50.19
N GLU A 6 12.32 -41.32 -49.29
CA GLU A 6 12.01 -41.33 -47.89
C GLU A 6 11.42 -39.99 -47.47
N MET A 7 10.15 -40.01 -47.10
CA MET A 7 9.44 -38.95 -46.43
C MET A 7 9.86 -38.94 -44.95
N THR A 8 10.56 -37.91 -44.51
CA THR A 8 10.77 -37.62 -43.11
C THR A 8 9.56 -36.87 -42.59
N SER A 9 8.86 -37.48 -41.65
CA SER A 9 7.75 -36.92 -40.90
C SER A 9 8.25 -35.74 -40.03
N ILE A 10 7.61 -34.60 -40.20
CA ILE A 10 7.77 -33.45 -39.32
C ILE A 10 6.91 -33.69 -38.10
N ASN A 11 7.54 -33.86 -36.93
CA ASN A 11 6.87 -33.90 -35.64
C ASN A 11 6.29 -32.52 -35.32
N GLU A 12 4.98 -32.47 -35.13
CA GLU A 12 4.31 -31.34 -34.49
C GLU A 12 4.80 -31.19 -33.03
N PRO A 13 5.00 -29.96 -32.53
CA PRO A 13 5.30 -29.76 -31.11
C PRO A 13 4.06 -30.01 -30.27
N ASP A 14 4.24 -30.81 -29.24
CA ASP A 14 3.31 -31.17 -28.20
C ASP A 14 2.76 -29.89 -27.52
N LYS A 15 1.44 -29.67 -27.66
CA LYS A 15 0.68 -28.66 -26.90
C LYS A 15 0.29 -29.24 -25.55
N SER A 16 1.24 -29.54 -24.69
CA SER A 16 0.96 -29.69 -23.27
C SER A 16 0.92 -28.30 -22.65
N GLY A 17 -0.28 -27.74 -22.58
CA GLY A 17 -0.55 -26.52 -21.82
C GLY A 17 -0.19 -26.80 -20.35
N ALA A 18 0.84 -26.10 -19.87
CA ALA A 18 1.09 -26.02 -18.45
C ALA A 18 -0.12 -25.32 -17.81
N HIS A 19 -0.95 -26.07 -17.09
CA HIS A 19 -1.87 -25.51 -16.11
C HIS A 19 -1.01 -24.79 -15.06
N ILE A 20 -1.05 -23.46 -15.08
CA ILE A 20 -0.62 -22.65 -13.96
C ILE A 20 -1.71 -22.84 -12.90
N PRO A 21 -1.41 -23.44 -11.74
CA PRO A 21 -2.38 -23.48 -10.65
C PRO A 21 -2.68 -22.04 -10.24
N ALA A 22 -3.96 -21.72 -10.09
CA ALA A 22 -4.41 -20.44 -9.57
C ALA A 22 -3.77 -20.22 -8.19
N GLY A 23 -2.77 -19.35 -8.13
CA GLY A 23 -2.11 -18.96 -6.90
C GLY A 23 -3.11 -18.31 -5.96
N LYS A 24 -3.02 -18.62 -4.69
CA LYS A 24 -3.81 -17.98 -3.64
C LYS A 24 -3.53 -16.48 -3.68
N LEU A 25 -4.57 -15.69 -3.92
CA LEU A 25 -4.50 -14.23 -3.88
C LEU A 25 -4.21 -13.78 -2.45
N ILE A 26 -2.99 -13.34 -2.19
CA ILE A 26 -2.71 -12.49 -1.04
C ILE A 26 -2.89 -11.06 -1.48
N ALA A 27 -3.77 -10.35 -0.77
CA ALA A 27 -4.12 -8.98 -1.07
C ALA A 27 -2.95 -8.04 -0.76
N GLY A 28 -2.10 -7.81 -1.73
CA GLY A 28 -1.22 -6.66 -1.75
C GLY A 28 -2.01 -5.41 -2.13
N VAL A 29 -2.42 -4.62 -1.14
CA VAL A 29 -3.43 -3.56 -1.31
C VAL A 29 -2.83 -2.20 -1.65
N CYS A 30 -1.54 -2.05 -1.86
CA CYS A 30 -1.00 -0.72 -2.17
C CYS A 30 -1.47 -0.09 -3.49
N VAL A 31 -2.05 -0.82 -4.44
CA VAL A 31 -2.29 -0.25 -5.78
C VAL A 31 -3.64 -0.57 -6.43
N GLY A 32 -4.49 -1.41 -5.88
CA GLY A 32 -5.58 -1.99 -6.70
C GLY A 32 -7.01 -1.94 -6.21
N LEU A 33 -7.36 -1.33 -5.09
CA LEU A 33 -8.72 -1.34 -4.53
C LEU A 33 -9.78 -0.56 -5.33
N ALA A 34 -9.41 0.13 -6.40
CA ALA A 34 -10.33 0.97 -7.18
C ALA A 34 -11.21 0.25 -8.20
N ALA A 35 -11.06 -1.04 -8.42
CA ALA A 35 -11.84 -1.76 -9.44
C ALA A 35 -13.12 -2.44 -8.91
N MET A 36 -13.43 -2.36 -7.62
CA MET A 36 -14.57 -3.08 -7.01
C MET A 36 -15.91 -2.34 -7.01
N GLY A 37 -15.98 -1.09 -7.46
CA GLY A 37 -17.19 -0.27 -7.36
C GLY A 37 -18.33 -0.61 -8.34
N ALA A 38 -18.15 -1.49 -9.32
CA ALA A 38 -19.14 -1.67 -10.41
C ALA A 38 -19.79 -3.05 -10.51
N GLN A 39 -19.46 -4.05 -9.67
CA GLN A 39 -20.04 -5.39 -9.76
C GLN A 39 -20.36 -6.04 -8.40
N ALA A 40 -21.14 -5.37 -7.57
CA ALA A 40 -21.61 -5.91 -6.30
C ALA A 40 -22.77 -6.93 -6.40
N GLN A 41 -22.85 -7.71 -7.47
CA GLN A 41 -23.82 -8.82 -7.55
C GLN A 41 -23.32 -9.94 -8.48
N GLN A 42 -22.23 -10.65 -8.09
CA GLN A 42 -22.04 -12.04 -8.58
C GLN A 42 -21.05 -12.78 -7.66
N SER A 43 -21.56 -13.85 -7.03
CA SER A 43 -20.87 -15.03 -6.46
C SER A 43 -19.47 -14.81 -5.85
N GLU A 44 -19.39 -14.95 -4.54
CA GLU A 44 -18.12 -15.10 -3.80
C GLU A 44 -17.19 -16.07 -4.55
N PRO A 45 -15.93 -15.68 -4.85
CA PRO A 45 -14.96 -16.64 -5.31
C PRO A 45 -14.56 -17.54 -4.13
N ASP A 46 -14.80 -18.83 -4.27
CA ASP A 46 -14.29 -19.87 -3.37
C ASP A 46 -12.76 -19.75 -3.24
N GLY A 47 -12.26 -19.17 -2.15
CA GLY A 47 -10.82 -19.05 -1.94
C GLY A 47 -10.34 -18.26 -0.73
N TYR A 48 -11.17 -17.49 -0.06
CA TYR A 48 -10.80 -16.79 1.17
C TYR A 48 -11.13 -17.65 2.40
N ALA A 49 -10.19 -18.49 2.82
CA ALA A 49 -10.38 -19.40 3.96
C ALA A 49 -9.87 -18.83 5.31
N GLY A 50 -9.79 -17.51 5.49
CA GLY A 50 -9.26 -16.91 6.72
C GLY A 50 -10.30 -16.23 7.61
N ALA A 51 -11.09 -15.33 7.08
CA ALA A 51 -12.20 -14.72 7.83
C ALA A 51 -13.48 -15.43 7.44
N THR A 52 -14.07 -16.17 8.36
CA THR A 52 -15.38 -16.83 8.10
C THR A 52 -16.49 -15.77 8.07
N SER A 53 -17.55 -16.01 7.31
CA SER A 53 -18.77 -15.17 7.34
C SER A 53 -19.30 -14.95 8.76
N ALA A 54 -19.03 -15.86 9.69
CA ALA A 54 -19.32 -15.73 11.11
C ALA A 54 -18.53 -14.61 11.79
N ASN A 55 -17.24 -14.43 11.46
CA ASN A 55 -16.42 -13.37 12.03
C ASN A 55 -16.91 -11.98 11.60
N TYR A 56 -17.30 -11.83 10.32
CA TYR A 56 -17.89 -10.57 9.84
C TYR A 56 -19.26 -10.29 10.48
N GLN A 57 -20.10 -11.32 10.65
CA GLN A 57 -21.38 -11.16 11.31
C GLN A 57 -21.24 -10.79 12.79
N GLU A 58 -20.30 -11.40 13.50
CA GLU A 58 -20.01 -11.05 14.89
C GLU A 58 -19.47 -9.61 15.00
N ALA A 59 -18.55 -9.23 14.16
CA ALA A 59 -18.01 -7.85 14.11
C ALA A 59 -19.12 -6.84 13.79
N ALA A 60 -19.95 -7.10 12.79
CA ALA A 60 -21.05 -6.21 12.38
C ALA A 60 -22.14 -6.02 13.46
N THR A 61 -22.26 -6.92 14.44
CA THR A 61 -23.23 -6.80 15.54
C THR A 61 -22.70 -6.04 16.75
N ARG A 62 -21.43 -5.65 16.78
CA ARG A 62 -20.86 -4.89 17.89
C ARG A 62 -21.45 -3.49 17.92
N THR A 63 -22.09 -3.14 19.04
CA THR A 63 -22.70 -1.82 19.27
C THR A 63 -21.69 -0.67 19.34
N GLN A 64 -20.40 -0.98 19.45
CA GLN A 64 -19.32 0.01 19.49
C GLN A 64 -18.99 0.66 18.13
N TRP A 65 -19.50 0.10 17.01
CA TRP A 65 -19.34 0.68 15.69
C TRP A 65 -20.34 1.82 15.44
N ASP A 66 -20.29 2.84 16.29
CA ASP A 66 -21.18 3.98 16.17
C ASP A 66 -20.82 4.83 14.95
N THR A 67 -21.79 5.04 14.09
CA THR A 67 -21.61 5.79 12.84
C THR A 67 -21.81 7.30 13.00
N ARG A 68 -22.13 7.78 14.19
CA ARG A 68 -22.42 9.19 14.43
C ARG A 68 -21.21 10.09 14.37
N TYR A 69 -20.01 9.54 14.53
CA TYR A 69 -18.82 10.33 14.75
C TYR A 69 -18.19 10.88 13.46
N GLU A 70 -18.43 10.29 12.28
CA GLU A 70 -17.81 10.77 11.05
C GLU A 70 -18.02 12.28 10.84
N ASN A 71 -19.27 12.75 10.84
CA ASN A 71 -19.59 14.16 10.62
C ASN A 71 -19.17 15.11 11.77
N GLN A 72 -18.70 14.57 12.88
CA GLN A 72 -18.19 15.33 14.00
C GLN A 72 -16.66 15.38 13.97
N LEU A 73 -16.02 14.24 13.68
CA LEU A 73 -14.56 14.13 13.54
C LEU A 73 -14.04 14.73 12.24
N LEU A 74 -14.83 14.63 11.14
CA LEU A 74 -14.46 15.05 9.80
C LEU A 74 -15.40 16.16 9.34
N THR A 75 -14.91 17.38 9.28
CA THR A 75 -15.66 18.54 8.77
C THR A 75 -15.02 19.11 7.51
N ASN A 76 -15.77 19.88 6.73
CA ASN A 76 -15.29 20.48 5.48
C ASN A 76 -14.64 19.49 4.51
N THR A 77 -15.15 18.25 4.46
CA THR A 77 -14.63 17.20 3.59
C THR A 77 -14.67 17.61 2.13
N LEU A 78 -13.56 17.48 1.43
CA LEU A 78 -13.43 17.76 0.00
C LEU A 78 -12.62 16.67 -0.70
N GLN A 79 -12.89 16.46 -1.99
CA GLN A 79 -12.01 15.67 -2.85
C GLN A 79 -10.77 16.50 -3.16
N LEU A 80 -9.61 16.06 -2.69
CA LEU A 80 -8.35 16.78 -2.84
C LEU A 80 -7.80 16.65 -4.26
N ILE A 81 -7.83 15.45 -4.82
CA ILE A 81 -7.36 15.16 -6.17
C ILE A 81 -8.57 14.96 -7.09
N THR A 82 -8.69 15.83 -8.09
CA THR A 82 -9.81 15.84 -9.05
C THR A 82 -9.41 15.39 -10.45
N ASP A 83 -8.13 15.33 -10.74
CA ASP A 83 -7.58 14.94 -12.02
C ASP A 83 -7.22 13.45 -12.04
N GLY A 84 -7.24 12.86 -13.24
CA GLY A 84 -6.89 11.45 -13.43
C GLY A 84 -8.05 10.47 -13.27
N ALA A 85 -7.78 9.22 -13.65
CA ALA A 85 -8.76 8.14 -13.59
C ALA A 85 -8.96 7.66 -12.13
N ARG A 86 -7.87 7.65 -11.35
CA ARG A 86 -7.86 7.33 -9.92
C ARG A 86 -6.62 7.94 -9.25
N SER A 87 -6.74 8.21 -7.97
CA SER A 87 -5.62 8.53 -7.09
C SER A 87 -5.66 7.67 -5.84
N GLY A 88 -4.53 7.50 -5.21
CA GLY A 88 -4.38 6.74 -3.98
C GLY A 88 -3.20 7.27 -3.18
N GLU A 89 -2.92 6.70 -2.06
CA GLU A 89 -1.79 6.95 -1.19
C GLU A 89 -1.06 8.30 -1.40
N GLY A 90 -1.02 9.12 -0.37
CA GLY A 90 -0.30 10.39 -0.43
C GLY A 90 0.04 10.90 0.96
N TYR A 91 1.01 11.84 1.04
CA TYR A 91 1.59 12.31 2.29
C TYR A 91 1.90 13.80 2.25
N PHE A 92 1.71 14.46 3.39
CA PHE A 92 2.03 15.86 3.55
C PHE A 92 3.55 16.10 3.64
N SER A 93 4.01 17.27 3.17
CA SER A 93 5.32 17.80 3.55
C SER A 93 5.38 18.12 5.03
N ALA A 94 6.58 18.18 5.62
CA ALA A 94 6.76 18.44 7.05
C ALA A 94 6.22 19.83 7.49
N ASP A 95 6.12 20.79 6.57
CA ASP A 95 5.54 22.11 6.81
C ASP A 95 4.03 22.19 6.47
N GLY A 96 3.45 21.10 5.94
CA GLY A 96 2.04 21.02 5.59
C GLY A 96 1.61 21.82 4.37
N THR A 97 2.55 22.35 3.57
CA THR A 97 2.27 23.18 2.38
C THR A 97 2.13 22.38 1.09
N GLN A 98 2.69 21.17 1.05
CA GLN A 98 2.68 20.30 -0.13
C GLN A 98 2.10 18.93 0.22
N PHE A 99 1.65 18.22 -0.82
CA PHE A 99 1.14 16.86 -0.71
C PHE A 99 1.67 16.02 -1.87
N VAL A 100 2.48 14.99 -1.58
CA VAL A 100 2.91 14.00 -2.58
C VAL A 100 1.88 12.90 -2.68
N TYR A 101 1.55 12.46 -3.89
CA TYR A 101 0.54 11.43 -4.09
C TYR A 101 0.80 10.63 -5.37
N GLN A 102 0.19 9.46 -5.45
CA GLN A 102 0.17 8.64 -6.65
C GLN A 102 -1.17 8.77 -7.39
N ALA A 103 -1.11 8.91 -8.70
CA ALA A 103 -2.30 8.98 -9.55
C ALA A 103 -2.07 8.33 -10.91
N GLU A 104 -3.15 7.78 -11.46
CA GLU A 104 -3.20 7.27 -12.82
C GLU A 104 -3.82 8.34 -13.73
N MET A 105 -3.00 8.89 -14.60
CA MET A 105 -3.40 9.94 -15.54
C MET A 105 -3.68 9.39 -16.93
N PRO A 106 -4.50 10.07 -17.76
CA PRO A 106 -4.79 9.62 -19.12
C PRO A 106 -3.51 9.34 -19.93
N GLY A 107 -3.48 8.16 -20.56
CA GLY A 107 -2.33 7.73 -21.38
C GLY A 107 -1.24 6.98 -20.63
N ASN A 108 -1.29 6.91 -19.30
CA ASN A 108 -0.44 6.03 -18.51
C ASN A 108 -1.32 5.03 -17.73
N PRO A 109 -1.13 3.72 -17.89
CA PRO A 109 -1.97 2.72 -17.21
C PRO A 109 -1.54 2.44 -15.77
N PHE A 110 -0.42 3.00 -15.33
CA PHE A 110 0.15 2.80 -14.01
C PHE A 110 0.18 4.10 -13.22
N TYR A 111 0.13 3.97 -11.90
CA TYR A 111 0.37 5.12 -11.03
C TYR A 111 1.70 5.78 -11.34
N GLN A 112 1.68 7.10 -11.26
CA GLN A 112 2.86 7.96 -11.26
C GLN A 112 2.80 8.89 -10.07
N ILE A 113 3.94 9.41 -9.65
CA ILE A 113 4.07 10.29 -8.49
C ILE A 113 3.92 11.76 -8.93
N TYR A 114 3.09 12.47 -8.18
CA TYR A 114 2.81 13.89 -8.35
C TYR A 114 3.03 14.62 -7.04
N LEU A 115 3.42 15.88 -7.13
CA LEU A 115 3.53 16.83 -6.02
C LEU A 115 2.49 17.93 -6.23
N LEU A 116 1.59 18.08 -5.26
CA LEU A 116 0.58 19.13 -5.20
C LEU A 116 1.04 20.23 -4.25
N ASP A 117 1.01 21.48 -4.68
CA ASP A 117 1.07 22.64 -3.82
C ASP A 117 -0.33 22.96 -3.29
N LEU A 118 -0.50 22.90 -1.97
CA LEU A 118 -1.82 23.00 -1.35
C LEU A 118 -2.39 24.44 -1.32
N GLU A 119 -1.55 25.46 -1.53
CA GLU A 119 -2.00 26.85 -1.59
C GLU A 119 -2.47 27.22 -3.01
N SER A 120 -1.66 26.91 -4.02
CA SER A 120 -1.96 27.24 -5.42
C SER A 120 -2.89 26.23 -6.09
N GLY A 121 -2.91 24.97 -5.62
CA GLY A 121 -3.58 23.85 -6.27
C GLY A 121 -2.83 23.33 -7.50
N GLU A 122 -1.61 23.80 -7.78
CA GLU A 122 -0.81 23.30 -8.91
C GLU A 122 -0.20 21.95 -8.58
N SER A 123 -0.28 21.02 -9.55
CA SER A 123 0.27 19.68 -9.43
C SER A 123 1.25 19.36 -10.55
N ASN A 124 2.42 18.84 -10.18
CA ASN A 124 3.48 18.48 -11.10
C ASN A 124 3.90 17.02 -10.93
N ARG A 125 4.16 16.31 -12.06
CA ARG A 125 4.68 14.95 -12.00
C ARG A 125 6.17 14.96 -11.64
N VAL A 126 6.53 14.15 -10.63
CA VAL A 126 7.91 13.95 -10.16
C VAL A 126 8.53 12.71 -10.79
N SER A 127 7.76 11.61 -10.91
CA SER A 127 8.26 10.35 -11.48
C SER A 127 8.48 10.42 -12.99
N THR A 128 9.20 9.44 -13.53
CA THR A 128 9.65 9.44 -14.94
C THR A 128 8.51 9.34 -15.97
N GLY A 129 7.34 8.80 -15.58
CA GLY A 129 6.24 8.46 -16.49
C GLY A 129 6.38 7.07 -17.10
N VAL A 130 7.38 6.29 -16.71
CA VAL A 130 7.66 4.94 -17.20
C VAL A 130 7.58 3.94 -16.04
N GLY A 131 7.03 2.76 -16.32
CA GLY A 131 6.93 1.66 -15.36
C GLY A 131 5.88 1.89 -14.26
N LEU A 132 5.80 0.92 -13.37
CA LEU A 132 5.01 1.01 -12.14
C LEU A 132 5.71 1.93 -11.16
N THR A 133 4.94 2.75 -10.43
CA THR A 133 5.48 3.69 -9.44
C THR A 133 4.53 3.79 -8.26
N THR A 134 5.04 3.80 -7.03
CA THR A 134 4.21 3.81 -5.82
C THR A 134 4.94 4.42 -4.62
N CYS A 135 4.21 4.66 -3.51
CA CYS A 135 4.73 4.92 -2.17
C CYS A 135 5.78 6.03 -2.12
N ALA A 136 5.37 7.26 -2.42
CA ALA A 136 6.27 8.40 -2.38
C ALA A 136 6.29 9.07 -0.99
N TRP A 137 7.40 9.74 -0.67
CA TRP A 137 7.55 10.51 0.57
C TRP A 137 8.40 11.76 0.35
N ILE A 138 8.00 12.88 0.95
CA ILE A 138 8.75 14.14 0.89
C ILE A 138 9.81 14.14 1.98
N HIS A 139 11.05 14.50 1.66
CA HIS A 139 12.11 14.65 2.64
C HIS A 139 11.78 15.84 3.58
N PRO A 140 11.92 15.70 4.92
CA PRO A 140 11.39 16.71 5.84
C PRO A 140 12.10 18.06 5.79
N THR A 141 13.32 18.15 5.25
CA THR A 141 14.12 19.39 5.27
C THR A 141 14.83 19.71 3.97
N LEU A 142 14.89 18.79 3.01
CA LEU A 142 15.54 18.98 1.71
C LEU A 142 14.50 18.98 0.60
N ASP A 143 14.80 19.66 -0.49
CA ASP A 143 14.03 19.56 -1.73
C ASP A 143 14.29 18.21 -2.40
N ARG A 144 13.69 17.15 -1.82
CA ARG A 144 13.82 15.78 -2.31
C ARG A 144 12.53 15.00 -2.05
N ILE A 145 12.18 14.17 -3.02
CA ILE A 145 11.06 13.23 -2.96
C ILE A 145 11.59 11.83 -3.24
N MET A 146 11.24 10.90 -2.38
CA MET A 146 11.53 9.47 -2.54
C MET A 146 10.28 8.77 -3.07
N TYR A 147 10.47 7.73 -3.90
CA TYR A 147 9.40 6.86 -4.38
C TYR A 147 9.94 5.52 -4.86
N ALA A 148 9.10 4.49 -4.87
CA ALA A 148 9.43 3.21 -5.45
C ALA A 148 9.02 3.15 -6.93
N SER A 149 9.85 2.54 -7.80
CA SER A 149 9.57 2.47 -9.23
C SER A 149 10.29 1.32 -9.93
N THR A 150 9.69 0.84 -11.03
CA THR A 150 10.28 -0.16 -11.95
C THR A 150 10.77 0.46 -13.25
N HIS A 151 10.99 1.77 -13.30
CA HIS A 151 11.29 2.47 -14.57
C HIS A 151 12.63 2.06 -15.21
N GLU A 152 13.55 1.47 -14.46
CA GLU A 152 14.81 0.90 -14.97
C GLU A 152 14.67 -0.55 -15.45
N ASP A 153 13.50 -1.21 -15.27
CA ASP A 153 13.23 -2.50 -15.90
C ASP A 153 13.30 -2.36 -17.44
N PRO A 154 14.16 -3.12 -18.14
CA PRO A 154 14.23 -3.08 -19.61
C PRO A 154 12.89 -3.33 -20.31
N ASN A 155 11.95 -3.98 -19.64
CA ASN A 155 10.61 -4.30 -20.14
C ASN A 155 9.53 -3.31 -19.72
N ALA A 156 9.83 -2.27 -18.93
CA ALA A 156 8.85 -1.35 -18.36
C ALA A 156 7.87 -0.77 -19.39
N LEU A 157 8.39 -0.29 -20.52
CA LEU A 157 7.56 0.23 -21.63
C LEU A 157 6.72 -0.86 -22.33
N ALA A 158 7.25 -2.08 -22.44
CA ALA A 158 6.49 -3.20 -23.01
C ALA A 158 5.33 -3.61 -22.09
N LYS A 159 5.57 -3.71 -20.77
CA LYS A 159 4.53 -3.96 -19.76
C LYS A 159 3.45 -2.88 -19.77
N GLN A 160 3.85 -1.61 -19.93
CA GLN A 160 2.94 -0.48 -20.02
C GLN A 160 2.05 -0.54 -21.28
N ALA A 161 2.64 -0.90 -22.43
CA ALA A 161 1.91 -1.07 -23.68
C ALA A 161 0.95 -2.27 -23.64
N GLU A 162 1.35 -3.37 -23.01
CA GLU A 162 0.52 -4.56 -22.81
C GLU A 162 -0.70 -4.23 -21.93
N GLU A 163 -0.51 -3.53 -20.82
CA GLU A 163 -1.60 -3.12 -19.94
C GLU A 163 -2.61 -2.21 -20.66
N LEU A 164 -2.14 -1.25 -21.45
CA LEU A 164 -3.02 -0.42 -22.27
C LEU A 164 -3.82 -1.24 -23.30
N ALA A 165 -3.21 -2.27 -23.91
CA ALA A 165 -3.90 -3.15 -24.85
C ALA A 165 -4.96 -4.01 -24.14
N ILE A 166 -4.67 -4.54 -22.96
CA ILE A 166 -5.63 -5.30 -22.14
C ILE A 166 -6.83 -4.42 -21.76
N ARG A 167 -6.62 -3.20 -21.28
CA ARG A 167 -7.71 -2.26 -20.95
C ARG A 167 -8.55 -1.91 -22.18
N ALA A 168 -7.91 -1.73 -23.33
CA ALA A 168 -8.61 -1.45 -24.59
C ALA A 168 -9.43 -2.64 -25.10
N SER A 169 -9.06 -3.88 -24.76
CA SER A 169 -9.84 -5.08 -25.12
C SER A 169 -11.11 -5.25 -24.31
N GLY A 170 -11.22 -4.58 -23.17
CA GLY A 170 -12.35 -4.75 -22.24
C GLY A 170 -12.31 -6.07 -21.45
N GLU A 171 -11.21 -6.80 -21.49
CA GLU A 171 -11.02 -7.99 -20.65
C GLU A 171 -10.96 -7.59 -19.18
N ALA A 172 -11.80 -8.25 -18.37
CA ALA A 172 -11.74 -8.10 -16.92
C ALA A 172 -10.51 -8.85 -16.38
N ARG A 173 -9.63 -8.15 -15.70
CA ARG A 173 -8.57 -8.80 -14.92
C ARG A 173 -9.08 -9.17 -13.53
N PRO A 174 -8.72 -10.35 -13.01
CA PRO A 174 -8.79 -10.59 -11.58
C PRO A 174 -7.90 -9.56 -10.88
N TYR A 175 -8.39 -9.03 -9.77
CA TYR A 175 -7.57 -8.17 -8.92
C TYR A 175 -6.33 -8.93 -8.46
N GLY A 176 -5.17 -8.31 -8.52
CA GLY A 176 -3.90 -8.82 -8.05
C GLY A 176 -2.97 -7.68 -7.63
N TRP A 177 -2.08 -7.96 -6.70
CA TRP A 177 -0.99 -7.06 -6.34
C TRP A 177 -0.01 -6.93 -7.52
N ASP A 178 0.32 -5.69 -7.87
CA ASP A 178 1.29 -5.42 -8.94
C ASP A 178 2.73 -5.65 -8.44
N TYR A 179 3.02 -6.89 -8.03
CA TYR A 179 4.36 -7.29 -7.64
C TYR A 179 5.29 -7.30 -8.86
N ASP A 180 6.44 -6.67 -8.70
CA ASP A 180 7.52 -6.72 -9.67
C ASP A 180 8.87 -6.72 -8.93
N PRO A 181 9.74 -7.72 -9.13
CA PRO A 181 11.03 -7.80 -8.46
C PRO A 181 12.04 -6.73 -8.96
N SER A 182 11.64 -5.87 -9.88
CA SER A 182 12.44 -4.73 -10.36
C SER A 182 12.10 -3.41 -9.65
N TYR A 183 11.25 -3.46 -8.61
CA TYR A 183 11.00 -2.27 -7.80
C TYR A 183 12.24 -1.90 -7.00
N GLU A 184 12.66 -0.67 -7.17
CA GLU A 184 13.75 -0.03 -6.42
C GLU A 184 13.27 1.30 -5.85
N ILE A 185 13.90 1.77 -4.79
CA ILE A 185 13.63 3.08 -4.21
C ILE A 185 14.55 4.11 -4.85
N TYR A 186 13.94 5.19 -5.33
CA TYR A 186 14.62 6.34 -5.95
C TYR A 186 14.37 7.59 -5.14
N ALA A 187 15.30 8.54 -5.21
CA ALA A 187 15.11 9.91 -4.74
C ALA A 187 15.39 10.90 -5.87
N ALA A 188 14.54 11.91 -6.00
CA ALA A 188 14.66 12.99 -6.98
C ALA A 188 14.40 14.34 -6.30
N ASP A 189 14.79 15.46 -6.93
CA ASP A 189 14.31 16.77 -6.54
C ASP A 189 12.80 16.90 -6.83
N SER A 190 12.12 17.88 -6.27
CA SER A 190 10.65 18.06 -6.40
C SER A 190 10.19 18.26 -7.86
N ASP A 191 11.09 18.70 -8.75
CA ASP A 191 10.84 18.83 -10.19
C ASP A 191 11.15 17.54 -10.99
N GLY A 192 11.52 16.44 -10.32
CA GLY A 192 11.89 15.16 -10.92
C GLY A 192 13.32 15.08 -11.41
N SER A 193 14.12 16.13 -11.26
CA SER A 193 15.54 16.13 -11.64
C SER A 193 16.42 15.43 -10.59
N ASN A 194 17.70 15.23 -10.91
CA ASN A 194 18.70 14.61 -10.03
C ASN A 194 18.25 13.26 -9.42
N LEU A 195 17.58 12.45 -10.25
CA LEU A 195 17.10 11.12 -9.89
C LEU A 195 18.27 10.17 -9.57
N VAL A 196 18.20 9.51 -8.42
CA VAL A 196 19.20 8.55 -7.93
C VAL A 196 18.50 7.30 -7.43
N ASN A 197 18.96 6.12 -7.84
CA ASN A 197 18.58 4.84 -7.26
C ASN A 197 19.26 4.69 -5.88
N LEU A 198 18.52 4.28 -4.84
CA LEU A 198 19.03 4.14 -3.49
C LEU A 198 19.22 2.68 -3.06
N THR A 199 18.60 1.70 -3.71
CA THR A 199 18.54 0.32 -3.21
C THR A 199 19.42 -0.66 -3.97
N HIS A 200 19.45 -0.64 -5.29
CA HIS A 200 20.31 -1.48 -6.14
C HIS A 200 20.30 -2.98 -5.76
N ALA A 201 19.15 -3.54 -5.43
CA ALA A 201 19.04 -4.93 -4.99
C ALA A 201 17.98 -5.68 -5.79
N ALA A 202 18.19 -6.99 -6.00
CA ALA A 202 17.16 -7.83 -6.55
C ALA A 202 16.04 -8.04 -5.52
N GLY A 203 14.80 -7.99 -5.97
CA GLY A 203 13.61 -8.12 -5.16
C GLY A 203 12.78 -6.84 -5.16
N TYR A 204 11.66 -6.89 -4.46
CA TYR A 204 10.78 -5.74 -4.30
C TYR A 204 11.29 -4.85 -3.17
N ASP A 205 11.69 -3.62 -3.48
CA ASP A 205 12.04 -2.58 -2.52
C ASP A 205 11.06 -1.42 -2.66
N ALA A 206 10.17 -1.21 -1.69
CA ALA A 206 9.14 -0.18 -1.75
C ALA A 206 8.62 0.23 -0.37
N GLU A 207 7.52 1.00 -0.35
CA GLU A 207 6.83 1.45 0.86
C GLU A 207 7.76 2.25 1.79
N GLY A 208 8.57 3.11 1.18
CA GLY A 208 9.58 3.88 1.90
C GLY A 208 9.00 5.09 2.65
N SER A 209 9.52 5.37 3.85
CA SER A 209 9.27 6.60 4.61
C SER A 209 10.55 7.15 5.24
N TYR A 210 10.73 8.48 5.21
CA TYR A 210 11.85 9.12 5.91
C TYR A 210 11.62 9.17 7.42
N SER A 211 12.71 9.11 8.18
CA SER A 211 12.68 9.52 9.59
C SER A 211 12.36 11.02 9.71
N PRO A 212 11.79 11.48 10.85
CA PRO A 212 11.47 12.90 11.05
C PRO A 212 12.66 13.86 10.91
N ASP A 213 13.89 13.38 11.14
CA ASP A 213 15.11 14.14 10.93
C ASP A 213 15.71 14.00 9.52
N GLY A 214 15.10 13.20 8.65
CA GLY A 214 15.49 12.97 7.26
C GLY A 214 16.76 12.13 7.07
N ARG A 215 17.31 11.53 8.12
CA ARG A 215 18.60 10.84 8.04
C ARG A 215 18.49 9.38 7.62
N THR A 216 17.35 8.75 7.86
CA THR A 216 17.13 7.35 7.54
C THR A 216 15.84 7.15 6.76
N ILE A 217 15.77 6.03 6.06
CA ILE A 217 14.61 5.55 5.31
C ILE A 217 14.22 4.19 5.87
N LEU A 218 12.96 4.04 6.26
CA LEU A 218 12.32 2.74 6.48
C LEU A 218 11.73 2.25 5.18
N PHE A 219 11.73 0.96 4.92
CA PHE A 219 11.11 0.39 3.72
C PHE A 219 10.79 -1.09 3.90
N ALA A 220 9.92 -1.63 3.06
CA ALA A 220 9.62 -3.05 2.96
C ALA A 220 10.40 -3.69 1.82
N SER A 221 10.92 -4.91 2.03
CA SER A 221 11.70 -5.61 1.02
C SER A 221 11.67 -7.12 1.20
N ASN A 222 11.69 -7.86 0.08
CA ASN A 222 11.94 -9.30 0.07
C ASN A 222 13.33 -9.67 -0.48
N ARG A 223 14.27 -8.72 -0.47
CA ARG A 223 15.64 -8.87 -0.98
C ARG A 223 16.40 -10.07 -0.42
N GLU A 224 16.11 -10.49 0.82
CA GLU A 224 16.74 -11.65 1.45
C GLU A 224 16.45 -12.94 0.67
N ALA A 225 15.27 -13.08 0.09
CA ALA A 225 14.91 -14.22 -0.75
C ALA A 225 15.75 -14.29 -2.05
N TYR A 226 16.27 -13.16 -2.51
CA TYR A 226 17.12 -13.07 -3.71
C TYR A 226 18.63 -13.06 -3.37
N ALA A 227 19.00 -12.79 -2.13
CA ALA A 227 20.39 -12.67 -1.70
C ALA A 227 21.07 -14.02 -1.43
N ARG A 228 20.31 -15.12 -1.29
CA ARG A 228 20.82 -16.45 -0.94
C ARG A 228 20.12 -17.57 -1.72
N PRO A 229 20.74 -18.76 -1.85
CA PRO A 229 20.03 -19.93 -2.35
C PRO A 229 18.86 -20.29 -1.42
N LEU A 230 17.68 -20.48 -2.00
CA LEU A 230 16.49 -20.95 -1.31
C LEU A 230 16.43 -22.49 -1.31
N SER A 231 15.87 -23.08 -0.26
CA SER A 231 15.43 -24.46 -0.27
C SER A 231 14.25 -24.65 -1.25
N LYS A 232 13.95 -25.88 -1.62
CA LYS A 232 12.79 -26.16 -2.51
C LYS A 232 11.45 -25.69 -1.91
N VAL A 233 11.32 -25.72 -0.59
CA VAL A 233 10.12 -25.26 0.10
C VAL A 233 10.04 -23.72 0.03
N GLU A 234 11.12 -23.02 0.35
CA GLU A 234 11.18 -21.56 0.25
C GLU A 234 10.98 -21.08 -1.18
N GLN A 235 11.56 -21.77 -2.18
CA GLN A 235 11.33 -21.42 -3.57
C GLN A 235 9.86 -21.59 -3.96
N GLY A 236 9.20 -22.65 -3.50
CA GLY A 236 7.77 -22.83 -3.72
C GLY A 236 6.94 -21.71 -3.07
N LEU A 237 7.29 -21.27 -1.86
CA LEU A 237 6.62 -20.14 -1.21
C LEU A 237 6.83 -18.83 -1.97
N LEU A 238 8.06 -18.57 -2.45
CA LEU A 238 8.34 -17.37 -3.25
C LEU A 238 7.60 -17.37 -4.59
N ASP A 239 7.50 -18.54 -5.23
CA ASP A 239 6.80 -18.72 -6.51
C ASP A 239 5.27 -18.59 -6.34
N ASP A 240 4.73 -19.04 -5.18
CA ASP A 240 3.31 -18.95 -4.85
C ASP A 240 2.92 -17.52 -4.44
N ASP A 241 3.75 -16.90 -3.61
CA ASP A 241 3.55 -15.54 -3.11
C ASP A 241 4.85 -14.89 -2.62
N ALA A 242 5.36 -13.99 -3.42
CA ALA A 242 6.61 -13.30 -3.12
C ALA A 242 6.54 -12.39 -1.88
N SER A 243 5.34 -11.98 -1.45
CA SER A 243 5.16 -11.16 -0.25
C SER A 243 5.43 -11.93 1.05
N TYR A 244 5.43 -13.26 1.02
CA TYR A 244 5.76 -14.11 2.17
C TYR A 244 7.13 -13.78 2.79
N PHE A 245 8.06 -13.23 2.00
CA PHE A 245 9.42 -12.88 2.42
C PHE A 245 9.62 -11.38 2.64
N MET A 246 8.53 -10.61 2.71
CA MET A 246 8.62 -9.19 2.96
C MET A 246 8.91 -8.88 4.42
N ASP A 247 10.03 -8.23 4.64
CA ASP A 247 10.46 -7.72 5.94
C ASP A 247 10.73 -6.22 5.90
N LEU A 248 10.80 -5.60 7.07
CA LEU A 248 11.15 -4.20 7.21
C LEU A 248 12.66 -4.02 7.29
N TYR A 249 13.13 -2.99 6.61
CA TYR A 249 14.52 -2.56 6.58
C TYR A 249 14.62 -1.08 6.92
N VAL A 250 15.80 -0.68 7.38
CA VAL A 250 16.22 0.71 7.52
C VAL A 250 17.54 0.90 6.80
N MET A 251 17.71 2.06 6.15
CA MET A 251 18.97 2.50 5.54
C MET A 251 19.21 3.97 5.83
N ASP A 252 20.45 4.44 5.64
CA ASP A 252 20.72 5.88 5.63
C ASP A 252 20.05 6.53 4.42
N ALA A 253 19.76 7.83 4.48
CA ALA A 253 19.06 8.55 3.43
C ALA A 253 19.77 8.58 2.06
N ASP A 254 21.06 8.21 2.03
CA ASP A 254 21.84 8.05 0.81
C ASP A 254 21.83 6.62 0.23
N GLY A 255 21.05 5.71 0.84
CA GLY A 255 20.95 4.30 0.46
C GLY A 255 21.99 3.38 1.11
N SER A 256 22.93 3.93 1.90
CA SER A 256 23.95 3.13 2.58
C SER A 256 23.46 2.49 3.90
N ASN A 257 24.26 1.61 4.48
CA ASN A 257 24.05 0.99 5.80
C ASN A 257 22.69 0.28 5.97
N VAL A 258 22.24 -0.45 4.96
CA VAL A 258 20.99 -1.21 4.99
C VAL A 258 21.00 -2.25 6.09
N LYS A 259 19.97 -2.26 6.94
CA LYS A 259 19.78 -3.18 8.06
C LYS A 259 18.35 -3.70 8.09
N GLN A 260 18.19 -5.02 8.20
CA GLN A 260 16.91 -5.68 8.43
C GLN A 260 16.43 -5.50 9.87
N LEU A 261 15.13 -5.20 10.05
CA LEU A 261 14.52 -4.96 11.37
C LEU A 261 13.56 -6.08 11.78
N THR A 262 12.88 -6.74 10.82
CA THR A 262 11.97 -7.86 11.08
C THR A 262 12.41 -9.12 10.36
N PHE A 263 11.95 -10.29 10.85
CA PHE A 263 12.38 -11.61 10.37
C PHE A 263 11.22 -12.61 10.48
N SER A 264 10.01 -12.16 10.23
CA SER A 264 8.80 -12.96 10.42
C SER A 264 8.25 -13.47 9.09
N PRO A 265 7.79 -14.74 9.03
CA PRO A 265 7.04 -15.19 7.86
C PRO A 265 5.78 -14.36 7.65
N GLY A 266 5.48 -14.03 6.40
CA GLY A 266 4.37 -13.17 6.03
C GLY A 266 4.85 -11.79 5.59
N TYR A 267 3.91 -10.88 5.36
CA TYR A 267 4.22 -9.58 4.80
C TYR A 267 4.25 -8.50 5.88
N ASP A 268 5.44 -8.04 6.24
CA ASP A 268 5.66 -6.81 6.99
C ASP A 268 5.79 -5.63 6.02
N GLY A 269 4.96 -4.60 6.15
CA GLY A 269 5.02 -3.47 5.24
C GLY A 269 4.31 -2.20 5.73
N GLY A 270 4.47 -1.11 4.96
CA GLY A 270 3.96 0.22 5.28
C GLY A 270 4.50 0.77 6.59
N PRO A 271 5.84 0.82 6.77
CA PRO A 271 6.42 1.29 8.02
C PRO A 271 6.46 2.82 8.09
N PHE A 272 6.07 3.38 9.26
CA PHE A 272 6.15 4.80 9.54
C PHE A 272 6.78 5.05 10.90
N TYR A 273 7.57 6.11 11.01
CA TYR A 273 8.01 6.61 12.31
C TYR A 273 6.90 7.39 13.02
N ASN A 274 6.94 7.41 14.35
CA ASN A 274 6.25 8.44 15.12
C ASN A 274 6.96 9.79 14.98
N ALA A 275 6.32 10.89 15.40
CA ALA A 275 6.85 12.23 15.25
C ALA A 275 8.23 12.44 15.92
N GLU A 276 8.52 11.72 17.00
CA GLU A 276 9.82 11.78 17.69
C GLU A 276 10.90 10.90 17.04
N GLY A 277 10.57 10.06 16.05
CA GLY A 277 11.50 9.12 15.42
C GLY A 277 11.95 7.98 16.34
N THR A 278 11.22 7.69 17.41
CA THR A 278 11.59 6.71 18.45
C THR A 278 10.88 5.37 18.32
N LYS A 279 9.74 5.36 17.63
CA LYS A 279 8.91 4.16 17.37
C LYS A 279 8.63 4.00 15.89
N ILE A 280 8.42 2.77 15.48
CA ILE A 280 7.98 2.37 14.13
C ILE A 280 6.63 1.69 14.26
N LEU A 281 5.72 2.01 13.35
CA LEU A 281 4.38 1.46 13.20
C LEU A 281 4.29 0.81 11.84
N TRP A 282 3.71 -0.41 11.75
CA TRP A 282 3.55 -1.11 10.48
C TRP A 282 2.38 -2.11 10.52
N ARG A 283 2.03 -2.68 9.38
CA ARG A 283 1.15 -3.83 9.30
C ARG A 283 1.93 -5.12 9.08
N ARG A 284 1.48 -6.21 9.69
CA ARG A 284 1.98 -7.58 9.48
C ARG A 284 0.85 -8.48 9.03
N PHE A 285 0.98 -9.07 7.85
CA PHE A 285 0.12 -10.16 7.42
C PHE A 285 0.51 -11.47 8.07
N ASN A 286 -0.48 -12.29 8.37
CA ASN A 286 -0.23 -13.68 8.72
C ASN A 286 0.39 -14.43 7.52
N PRO A 287 1.14 -15.53 7.76
CA PRO A 287 1.78 -16.30 6.70
C PRO A 287 0.82 -16.87 5.64
N ASP A 288 -0.46 -17.00 5.96
CA ASP A 288 -1.51 -17.43 5.04
C ASP A 288 -2.12 -16.28 4.22
N GLY A 289 -1.72 -15.03 4.51
CA GLY A 289 -2.15 -13.82 3.83
C GLY A 289 -3.60 -13.39 4.05
N ASN A 290 -4.32 -14.06 4.92
CA ASN A 290 -5.77 -13.87 5.07
C ASN A 290 -6.15 -12.76 6.08
N SER A 291 -5.21 -12.34 6.92
CA SER A 291 -5.40 -11.28 7.92
C SER A 291 -4.12 -10.50 8.12
N ALA A 292 -4.27 -9.26 8.55
CA ALA A 292 -3.17 -8.37 8.88
C ALA A 292 -3.48 -7.62 10.17
N GLU A 293 -2.46 -7.47 11.00
CA GLU A 293 -2.58 -6.75 12.26
C GLU A 293 -1.59 -5.57 12.30
N ILE A 294 -1.94 -4.55 13.09
CA ILE A 294 -1.07 -3.40 13.32
C ILE A 294 -0.08 -3.74 14.43
N TRP A 295 1.16 -3.39 14.20
CA TRP A 295 2.29 -3.63 15.08
C TRP A 295 3.09 -2.36 15.32
N THR A 296 3.78 -2.30 16.46
CA THR A 296 4.75 -1.24 16.79
C THR A 296 6.04 -1.83 17.36
N MET A 297 7.14 -1.10 17.18
CA MET A 297 8.46 -1.44 17.75
C MET A 297 9.26 -0.16 18.04
N GLY A 298 10.38 -0.30 18.77
CA GLY A 298 11.39 0.75 18.84
C GLY A 298 12.04 1.01 17.47
N ALA A 299 12.55 2.21 17.25
CA ALA A 299 13.21 2.57 15.99
C ALA A 299 14.45 1.70 15.65
N ASP A 300 15.01 1.01 16.62
CA ASP A 300 16.12 0.06 16.47
C ASP A 300 15.68 -1.38 16.11
N GLY A 301 14.35 -1.64 16.01
CA GLY A 301 13.74 -2.95 15.79
C GLY A 301 13.40 -3.72 17.07
N SER A 302 13.66 -3.15 18.26
CA SER A 302 13.39 -3.79 19.55
C SER A 302 11.92 -3.67 19.99
N ASN A 303 11.51 -4.50 20.96
CA ASN A 303 10.21 -4.41 21.63
C ASN A 303 9.01 -4.48 20.66
N GLN A 304 9.04 -5.37 19.67
CA GLN A 304 7.94 -5.59 18.75
C GLN A 304 6.67 -5.98 19.52
N ARG A 305 5.56 -5.31 19.24
CA ARG A 305 4.28 -5.53 19.90
C ARG A 305 3.11 -5.36 18.94
N GLN A 306 2.19 -6.30 18.99
CA GLN A 306 0.92 -6.25 18.26
C GLN A 306 -0.05 -5.30 18.96
N LEU A 307 -0.75 -4.45 18.18
CA LEU A 307 -1.74 -3.48 18.68
C LEU A 307 -3.18 -3.92 18.42
N THR A 308 -3.44 -4.57 17.30
CA THR A 308 -4.76 -5.11 16.93
C THR A 308 -4.72 -6.64 16.89
N ALA A 309 -5.84 -7.30 17.19
CA ALA A 309 -5.92 -8.77 17.23
C ALA A 309 -7.34 -9.24 16.86
N ASN A 310 -7.91 -8.68 15.79
CA ASN A 310 -9.28 -8.99 15.38
C ASN A 310 -9.37 -10.06 14.28
N GLY A 311 -8.23 -10.50 13.74
CA GLY A 311 -8.16 -11.52 12.69
C GLY A 311 -8.68 -11.06 11.32
N MET A 312 -8.78 -9.74 11.12
CA MET A 312 -9.21 -9.09 9.89
C MET A 312 -8.00 -8.46 9.18
N VAL A 313 -8.22 -7.78 8.07
CA VAL A 313 -7.17 -6.98 7.43
C VAL A 313 -7.20 -5.59 8.02
N ASN A 314 -6.19 -5.26 8.84
CA ASN A 314 -5.93 -3.92 9.34
C ASN A 314 -4.75 -3.33 8.56
N TRP A 315 -4.93 -2.12 8.02
CA TRP A 315 -4.07 -1.58 6.97
C TRP A 315 -3.73 -0.10 7.16
N GLY A 316 -2.58 0.34 6.61
CA GLY A 316 -2.21 1.75 6.49
C GLY A 316 -2.27 2.51 7.82
N PRO A 317 -1.62 2.01 8.90
CA PRO A 317 -1.65 2.70 10.17
C PRO A 317 -0.80 3.98 10.13
N TYR A 318 -1.27 5.03 10.81
CA TYR A 318 -0.55 6.29 10.90
C TYR A 318 -0.68 6.90 12.29
N TYR A 319 0.41 7.46 12.84
CA TYR A 319 0.36 8.19 14.10
C TYR A 319 -0.28 9.56 13.91
N HIS A 320 -1.16 9.95 14.84
CA HIS A 320 -1.44 11.38 14.99
C HIS A 320 -0.17 12.11 15.44
N PRO A 321 0.13 13.34 14.94
CA PRO A 321 1.35 14.05 15.28
C PRO A 321 1.59 14.29 16.78
N SER A 322 0.51 14.37 17.57
CA SER A 322 0.61 14.42 19.04
C SER A 322 1.15 13.15 19.68
N GLY A 323 1.21 12.03 18.95
CA GLY A 323 1.56 10.72 19.48
C GLY A 323 0.49 10.07 20.37
N ALA A 324 -0.65 10.74 20.59
CA ALA A 324 -1.67 10.28 21.53
C ALA A 324 -2.49 9.09 21.02
N TYR A 325 -2.62 8.91 19.71
CA TYR A 325 -3.35 7.80 19.10
C TYR A 325 -2.87 7.49 17.69
N ILE A 326 -3.36 6.38 17.16
CA ILE A 326 -3.09 5.85 15.83
C ILE A 326 -4.42 5.79 15.08
N ILE A 327 -4.41 6.12 13.78
CA ILE A 327 -5.49 5.86 12.84
C ILE A 327 -5.07 4.75 11.88
N TYR A 328 -6.00 3.91 11.47
CA TYR A 328 -5.74 2.81 10.53
C TYR A 328 -7.04 2.42 9.80
N SER A 329 -6.92 1.67 8.72
CA SER A 329 -8.04 1.13 7.97
C SER A 329 -8.32 -0.32 8.39
N SER A 330 -9.59 -0.75 8.40
CA SER A 330 -9.95 -2.14 8.69
C SER A 330 -11.17 -2.59 7.90
N ASN A 331 -11.14 -3.84 7.42
CA ASN A 331 -12.28 -4.48 6.78
C ASN A 331 -13.16 -5.30 7.75
N VAL A 332 -13.14 -4.96 9.02
CA VAL A 332 -13.90 -5.65 10.06
C VAL A 332 -15.41 -5.68 9.82
N LEU A 333 -15.93 -4.79 8.98
CA LEU A 333 -17.35 -4.70 8.63
C LEU A 333 -17.72 -5.44 7.34
N GLY A 334 -16.77 -5.99 6.61
CA GLY A 334 -16.97 -6.73 5.37
C GLY A 334 -15.74 -6.74 4.49
N HIS A 335 -15.52 -7.81 3.75
CA HIS A 335 -14.30 -8.03 2.97
C HIS A 335 -13.92 -6.85 2.05
N ALA A 336 -14.89 -6.24 1.39
CA ALA A 336 -14.69 -5.11 0.49
C ALA A 336 -15.07 -3.74 1.12
N ASN A 337 -15.40 -3.72 2.41
CA ASN A 337 -15.78 -2.52 3.14
C ASN A 337 -14.70 -2.16 4.16
N PHE A 338 -13.76 -1.32 3.73
CA PHE A 338 -12.73 -0.77 4.61
C PHE A 338 -13.18 0.57 5.17
N GLU A 339 -13.05 0.70 6.48
CA GLU A 339 -13.32 1.95 7.19
C GLU A 339 -12.11 2.37 8.01
N LEU A 340 -12.04 3.65 8.33
CA LEU A 340 -11.02 4.18 9.22
C LEU A 340 -11.42 3.95 10.69
N PHE A 341 -10.45 3.56 11.48
CA PHE A 341 -10.56 3.37 12.92
C PHE A 341 -9.40 4.06 13.63
N MET A 342 -9.61 4.50 14.86
CA MET A 342 -8.55 5.00 15.73
C MET A 342 -8.46 4.18 17.02
N ILE A 343 -7.24 4.10 17.58
CA ILE A 343 -6.89 3.34 18.78
C ILE A 343 -5.77 4.05 19.54
N ASP A 344 -5.69 3.85 20.86
CA ASP A 344 -4.54 4.35 21.61
C ASP A 344 -3.20 3.68 21.19
N PRO A 345 -2.03 4.31 21.40
CA PRO A 345 -0.76 3.80 20.89
C PRO A 345 -0.29 2.52 21.58
N GLU A 346 -0.93 2.13 22.68
CA GLU A 346 -0.66 0.89 23.41
C GLU A 346 -1.61 -0.24 23.00
N GLY A 347 -2.64 0.03 22.15
CA GLY A 347 -3.63 -0.95 21.74
C GLY A 347 -4.49 -1.46 22.91
N SER A 348 -4.66 -0.64 23.93
CA SER A 348 -5.37 -1.03 25.17
C SER A 348 -6.83 -0.60 25.19
N SER A 349 -7.21 0.39 24.38
CA SER A 349 -8.59 0.83 24.21
C SER A 349 -9.33 -0.01 23.16
N ASP A 350 -10.66 -0.03 23.23
CA ASP A 350 -11.46 -0.50 22.09
C ASP A 350 -11.30 0.48 20.92
N PRO A 351 -11.16 -0.02 19.67
CA PRO A 351 -11.10 0.86 18.50
C PRO A 351 -12.36 1.69 18.31
N ILE A 352 -12.21 2.94 17.90
CA ILE A 352 -13.31 3.85 17.56
C ILE A 352 -13.40 3.96 16.05
N ARG A 353 -14.58 3.70 15.47
CA ARG A 353 -14.84 3.88 14.03
C ARG A 353 -14.92 5.37 13.69
N VAL A 354 -14.19 5.77 12.65
CA VAL A 354 -14.13 7.15 12.15
C VAL A 354 -15.04 7.36 10.96
N THR A 355 -14.92 6.51 9.91
CA THR A 355 -15.73 6.62 8.69
C THR A 355 -16.85 5.59 8.63
N ASN A 356 -17.87 5.84 7.79
CA ASN A 356 -19.05 4.98 7.69
C ASN A 356 -19.67 4.90 6.29
N THR A 357 -18.88 5.06 5.25
CA THR A 357 -19.32 5.04 3.86
C THR A 357 -19.14 3.65 3.26
N ASP A 358 -20.17 3.10 2.61
CA ASP A 358 -20.03 1.84 1.87
C ASP A 358 -18.91 1.95 0.82
N GLY A 359 -17.99 0.97 0.82
CA GLY A 359 -16.85 0.91 -0.08
C GLY A 359 -15.52 0.89 0.66
N THR A 360 -14.58 1.72 0.22
CA THR A 360 -13.21 1.69 0.72
C THR A 360 -12.79 3.07 1.22
N ASP A 361 -12.45 3.17 2.50
CA ASP A 361 -11.75 4.28 3.12
C ASP A 361 -10.42 3.74 3.69
N ILE A 362 -9.28 4.13 3.10
CA ILE A 362 -7.97 3.55 3.40
C ILE A 362 -6.85 4.60 3.40
N LEU A 363 -5.69 4.21 3.93
CA LEU A 363 -4.44 4.96 3.89
C LEU A 363 -4.60 6.38 4.47
N PRO A 364 -5.10 6.49 5.71
CA PRO A 364 -5.27 7.78 6.37
C PRO A 364 -3.93 8.39 6.75
N VAL A 365 -3.77 9.69 6.55
CA VAL A 365 -2.58 10.45 6.97
C VAL A 365 -2.99 11.80 7.56
N PHE A 366 -2.39 12.18 8.67
CA PHE A 366 -2.59 13.49 9.27
C PHE A 366 -1.65 14.53 8.68
N SER A 367 -2.12 15.78 8.60
CA SER A 367 -1.23 16.92 8.40
C SER A 367 -0.28 17.07 9.60
N PRO A 368 0.90 17.72 9.42
CA PRO A 368 1.88 17.85 10.49
C PRO A 368 1.39 18.58 11.75
N ASP A 369 0.43 19.50 11.58
CA ASP A 369 -0.24 20.20 12.68
C ASP A 369 -1.33 19.34 13.37
N GLY A 370 -1.73 18.21 12.76
CA GLY A 370 -2.79 17.36 13.26
C GLY A 370 -4.20 17.89 13.05
N GLU A 371 -4.38 18.97 12.31
CA GLU A 371 -5.67 19.63 12.11
C GLU A 371 -6.43 19.11 10.89
N ARG A 372 -5.78 18.35 10.01
CA ARG A 372 -6.41 17.74 8.81
C ARG A 372 -6.09 16.27 8.70
N LEU A 373 -7.05 15.52 8.15
CA LEU A 373 -6.91 14.12 7.76
C LEU A 373 -7.10 14.01 6.24
N ALA A 374 -6.18 13.37 5.53
CA ALA A 374 -6.36 12.94 4.17
C ALA A 374 -6.43 11.41 4.11
N TRP A 375 -7.23 10.87 3.18
CA TRP A 375 -7.36 9.43 2.98
C TRP A 375 -7.81 9.09 1.55
N SER A 376 -7.56 7.88 1.12
CA SER A 376 -8.06 7.34 -0.15
C SER A 376 -9.44 6.75 0.05
N THR A 377 -10.40 7.10 -0.82
CA THR A 377 -11.79 6.66 -0.69
C THR A 377 -12.45 6.38 -2.04
N THR A 378 -13.38 5.42 -2.06
CA THR A 378 -14.23 5.12 -3.22
C THR A 378 -15.60 5.78 -3.16
N ARG A 379 -15.83 6.74 -2.25
CA ARG A 379 -17.09 7.50 -2.11
C ARG A 379 -17.39 8.45 -3.30
N THR A 380 -16.62 8.36 -4.37
CA THR A 380 -16.77 9.18 -5.57
C THR A 380 -17.88 8.66 -6.50
N PRO A 381 -18.51 9.52 -7.31
CA PRO A 381 -19.40 9.06 -8.36
C PRO A 381 -18.67 8.09 -9.31
N GLY A 382 -19.13 6.83 -9.38
CA GLY A 382 -18.49 5.79 -10.20
C GLY A 382 -17.54 4.88 -9.44
N GLY A 383 -17.26 5.13 -8.13
CA GLY A 383 -16.52 4.23 -7.26
C GLY A 383 -15.01 4.18 -7.52
N ALA A 384 -14.44 5.08 -8.30
CA ALA A 384 -12.99 5.18 -8.45
C ALA A 384 -12.36 5.74 -7.17
N SER A 385 -11.22 5.17 -6.75
CA SER A 385 -10.47 5.70 -5.62
C SER A 385 -9.96 7.10 -5.90
N GLN A 386 -10.20 8.02 -4.95
CA GLN A 386 -9.67 9.38 -4.98
C GLN A 386 -9.26 9.80 -3.58
N ILE A 387 -8.29 10.71 -3.48
CA ILE A 387 -7.87 11.26 -2.20
C ILE A 387 -8.84 12.35 -1.78
N HIS A 388 -9.38 12.21 -0.57
CA HIS A 388 -10.17 13.23 0.11
C HIS A 388 -9.39 13.79 1.30
N MET A 389 -9.76 14.99 1.71
CA MET A 389 -9.22 15.66 2.88
C MET A 389 -10.36 16.32 3.66
N ALA A 390 -10.24 16.35 4.98
CA ALA A 390 -11.18 17.01 5.89
C ALA A 390 -10.43 17.69 7.04
N ASP A 391 -11.06 18.65 7.67
CA ASP A 391 -10.64 19.16 8.97
C ASP A 391 -10.92 18.07 10.02
N TRP A 392 -9.98 17.91 10.97
CA TRP A 392 -10.00 16.87 11.99
C TRP A 392 -10.25 17.46 13.38
N ASP A 393 -11.20 16.87 14.13
CA ASP A 393 -11.46 17.26 15.53
C ASP A 393 -10.61 16.41 16.48
N HIS A 394 -9.41 16.92 16.80
CA HIS A 394 -8.48 16.26 17.71
C HIS A 394 -9.02 16.13 19.15
N GLU A 395 -9.69 17.16 19.66
CA GLU A 395 -10.21 17.16 21.03
C GLU A 395 -11.30 16.10 21.20
N LEU A 396 -12.21 15.99 20.23
CA LEU A 396 -13.21 14.93 20.21
C LEU A 396 -12.57 13.55 20.10
N ALA A 397 -11.52 13.39 19.31
CA ALA A 397 -10.81 12.11 19.21
C ALA A 397 -10.22 11.67 20.55
N LEU A 398 -9.61 12.60 21.30
CA LEU A 398 -9.10 12.32 22.65
C LEU A 398 -10.23 11.97 23.64
N GLU A 399 -11.36 12.67 23.57
CA GLU A 399 -12.54 12.38 24.39
C GLU A 399 -13.06 10.95 24.14
N LEU A 400 -13.25 10.60 22.87
CA LEU A 400 -13.78 9.28 22.46
C LEU A 400 -12.87 8.12 22.88
N LEU A 401 -11.55 8.34 22.86
CA LEU A 401 -10.55 7.36 23.29
C LEU A 401 -10.32 7.36 24.81
N GLY A 402 -10.92 8.32 25.56
CA GLY A 402 -10.72 8.44 27.01
C GLY A 402 -9.30 8.89 27.39
N LEU A 403 -8.65 9.70 26.54
CA LEU A 403 -7.26 10.16 26.68
C LEU A 403 -7.14 11.62 27.16
N GLN A 404 -8.24 12.23 27.64
CA GLN A 404 -8.26 13.61 28.17
C GLN A 404 -7.65 13.71 29.57
#